data_d87f01aae879b9087e4175580842ecc6
#
_entry.id   d87f01aae879b9087e4175580842ecc6
#
_cell.length_a   1.000
_cell.length_b   1.000
_cell.length_c   1.000
_cell.angle_alpha   90.00
_cell.angle_beta   90.00
_cell.angle_gamma   90.00
#
_symmetry.space_group_name_H-M   'P 1'
#
loop_
_entity.id
_entity.type
_entity.pdbx_description
1 polymer ?
#
loop_
_entity_poly.entity_id
_entity_poly.type
_entity_poly.pdbx_seq_one_letter_code
_entity_poly.pdbx_strand_id
1 'polypeptide(L)'
;LKIIAMPTIFSKIIAGEIPSYKIAENDKFFAFLDINPMAKGHTLVVPKQETDYIFDLEDNILSEMILFSKKIAKAIEKSIECNRVGLMVVGLEVPHAHIHLIPINKEGDMNLSNSRVKLTTEQFIEIADSIRSSIAL
;
A
#
# COMPACT_ATOMS: atom_id res chain seq x y z
N LEU A 1 -18.54 -28.98 0.51
CA LEU A 1 -17.32 -28.73 1.30
C LEU A 1 -16.92 -27.27 1.20
N LYS A 2 -17.04 -26.58 2.32
CA LYS A 2 -16.56 -25.21 2.41
C LYS A 2 -15.06 -25.26 2.65
N ILE A 3 -14.29 -24.81 1.68
CA ILE A 3 -12.86 -24.63 1.86
C ILE A 3 -12.68 -23.30 2.59
N ILE A 4 -12.20 -23.36 3.83
CA ILE A 4 -11.85 -22.16 4.58
C ILE A 4 -10.47 -21.75 4.14
N ALA A 5 -10.38 -20.65 3.39
CA ALA A 5 -9.09 -20.09 3.00
C ALA A 5 -8.35 -19.57 4.24
N MET A 6 -7.05 -19.86 4.33
CA MET A 6 -6.21 -19.28 5.37
C MET A 6 -6.14 -17.76 5.17
N PRO A 7 -6.20 -16.96 6.25
CA PRO A 7 -6.05 -15.52 6.14
C PRO A 7 -4.71 -15.16 5.51
N THR A 8 -4.71 -14.15 4.65
CA THR A 8 -3.47 -13.64 4.06
C THR A 8 -2.67 -12.86 5.11
N ILE A 9 -1.40 -12.61 4.82
CA ILE A 9 -0.58 -11.74 5.67
C ILE A 9 -1.21 -10.34 5.79
N PHE A 10 -1.85 -9.84 4.73
CA PHE A 10 -2.51 -8.53 4.78
C PHE A 10 -3.77 -8.55 5.65
N SER A 11 -4.55 -9.63 5.64
CA SER A 11 -5.67 -9.80 6.56
C SER A 11 -5.21 -9.78 8.02
N LYS A 12 -4.07 -10.39 8.31
CA LYS A 12 -3.48 -10.39 9.66
C LYS A 12 -2.99 -9.00 10.06
N ILE A 13 -2.44 -8.24 9.12
CA ILE A 13 -2.04 -6.84 9.35
C ILE A 13 -3.27 -5.99 9.65
N ILE A 14 -4.33 -6.12 8.87
CA ILE A 14 -5.59 -5.39 9.09
C ILE A 14 -6.18 -5.70 10.46
N ALA A 15 -6.13 -6.95 10.89
CA ALA A 15 -6.63 -7.39 12.18
C ALA A 15 -5.73 -7.00 13.37
N GLY A 16 -4.53 -6.48 13.10
CA GLY A 16 -3.58 -6.10 14.14
C GLY A 16 -2.77 -7.25 14.70
N GLU A 17 -2.85 -8.44 14.12
CA GLU A 17 -2.09 -9.62 14.55
C GLU A 17 -0.62 -9.51 14.15
N ILE A 18 -0.33 -8.84 13.03
CA ILE A 18 1.01 -8.54 12.57
C ILE A 18 1.18 -7.02 12.57
N PRO A 19 2.22 -6.49 13.21
CA PRO A 19 2.44 -5.03 13.23
C PRO A 19 2.75 -4.49 11.84
N SER A 20 2.36 -3.24 11.61
CA SER A 20 2.63 -2.52 10.37
C SER A 20 2.81 -1.04 10.65
N TYR A 21 3.37 -0.33 9.67
CA TYR A 21 3.47 1.14 9.71
C TYR A 21 2.26 1.72 8.99
N LYS A 22 1.16 1.82 9.72
CA LYS A 22 -0.13 2.25 9.17
C LYS A 22 -0.09 3.71 8.74
N ILE A 23 -0.63 3.97 7.53
CA ILE A 23 -0.79 5.31 6.97
C ILE A 23 -2.22 5.80 7.17
N ALA A 24 -3.20 4.99 6.78
CA ALA A 24 -4.60 5.37 6.86
C ALA A 24 -5.49 4.13 6.81
N GLU A 25 -6.72 4.31 7.24
CA GLU A 25 -7.69 3.24 7.27
C GLU A 25 -9.10 3.84 7.21
N ASN A 26 -10.00 3.18 6.51
CA ASN A 26 -11.44 3.41 6.62
C ASN A 26 -12.14 2.05 6.76
N ASP A 27 -13.45 2.02 6.63
CA ASP A 27 -14.21 0.76 6.77
C ASP A 27 -13.93 -0.26 5.67
N LYS A 28 -13.38 0.15 4.53
CA LYS A 28 -13.16 -0.73 3.36
C LYS A 28 -11.70 -0.95 2.99
N PHE A 29 -10.81 -0.03 3.33
CA PHE A 29 -9.41 -0.05 2.89
C PHE A 29 -8.43 0.22 4.01
N PHE A 30 -7.21 -0.26 3.81
CA PHE A 30 -6.11 -0.11 4.75
C PHE A 30 -4.84 0.22 3.97
N ALA A 31 -4.10 1.23 4.40
CA ALA A 31 -2.85 1.64 3.78
C ALA A 31 -1.71 1.58 4.80
N PHE A 32 -0.59 1.02 4.39
CA PHE A 32 0.60 0.87 5.25
C PHE A 32 1.86 0.83 4.40
N LEU A 33 3.00 1.13 5.03
CA LEU A 33 4.28 1.09 4.33
C LEU A 33 4.70 -0.34 4.01
N ASP A 34 5.27 -0.53 2.82
CA ASP A 34 5.94 -1.78 2.46
C ASP A 34 7.23 -1.87 3.28
N ILE A 35 7.43 -2.97 4.02
CA ILE A 35 8.62 -3.18 4.84
C ILE A 35 9.85 -3.60 4.03
N ASN A 36 9.65 -3.91 2.76
CA ASN A 36 10.72 -4.18 1.80
C ASN A 36 10.58 -3.20 0.62
N PRO A 37 10.75 -1.89 0.88
CA PRO A 37 10.32 -0.86 -0.06
C PRO A 37 11.25 -0.71 -1.25
N MET A 38 10.67 -0.38 -2.40
CA MET A 38 11.43 -0.03 -3.60
C MET A 38 11.95 1.41 -3.52
N ALA A 39 11.29 2.23 -2.72
CA ALA A 39 11.68 3.61 -2.46
C ALA A 39 11.17 4.00 -1.08
N LYS A 40 11.79 5.02 -0.49
CA LYS A 40 11.32 5.64 0.74
C LYS A 40 9.91 6.16 0.52
N GLY A 41 8.94 5.66 1.29
CA GLY A 41 7.53 6.02 1.14
C GLY A 41 6.70 5.06 0.30
N HIS A 42 7.29 3.95 -0.18
CA HIS A 42 6.55 2.90 -0.87
C HIS A 42 5.42 2.40 0.02
N THR A 43 4.18 2.60 -0.41
CA THR A 43 2.97 2.30 0.36
C THR A 43 2.14 1.27 -0.36
N LEU A 44 1.47 0.41 0.41
CA LEU A 44 0.52 -0.57 -0.08
C LEU A 44 -0.88 -0.15 0.33
N VAL A 45 -1.83 -0.27 -0.60
CA VAL A 45 -3.25 -0.06 -0.33
C VAL A 45 -3.96 -1.38 -0.58
N VAL A 46 -4.68 -1.87 0.42
CA VAL A 46 -5.38 -3.15 0.37
C VAL A 46 -6.86 -2.99 0.71
N PRO A 47 -7.75 -3.75 0.06
CA PRO A 47 -9.13 -3.83 0.52
C PRO A 47 -9.20 -4.70 1.77
N LYS A 48 -10.09 -4.38 2.69
CA LYS A 48 -10.34 -5.22 3.87
C LYS A 48 -11.01 -6.54 3.48
N GLN A 49 -11.77 -6.54 2.38
CA GLN A 49 -12.28 -7.73 1.76
C GLN A 49 -11.13 -8.53 1.15
N GLU A 50 -11.00 -9.79 1.54
CA GLU A 50 -9.94 -10.67 1.07
C GLU A 50 -10.26 -11.17 -0.34
N THR A 51 -9.74 -10.49 -1.35
CA THR A 51 -9.89 -10.83 -2.77
C THR A 51 -8.51 -10.89 -3.38
N ASP A 52 -8.17 -12.00 -4.00
CA ASP A 52 -6.83 -12.21 -4.58
C ASP A 52 -6.58 -11.33 -5.80
N TYR A 53 -7.46 -11.39 -6.78
CA TYR A 53 -7.31 -10.69 -8.05
C TYR A 53 -8.09 -9.37 -8.03
N ILE A 54 -7.38 -8.26 -8.26
CA ILE A 54 -8.00 -6.92 -8.14
C ILE A 54 -9.21 -6.76 -9.06
N PHE A 55 -9.20 -7.40 -10.24
CA PHE A 55 -10.32 -7.29 -11.18
C PHE A 55 -11.51 -8.17 -10.82
N ASP A 56 -11.43 -8.94 -9.74
CA ASP A 56 -12.57 -9.64 -9.16
C ASP A 56 -13.30 -8.80 -8.11
N LEU A 57 -12.77 -7.62 -7.77
CA LEU A 57 -13.47 -6.67 -6.90
C LEU A 57 -14.70 -6.11 -7.63
N GLU A 58 -15.78 -5.89 -6.88
CA GLU A 58 -16.95 -5.20 -7.42
C GLU A 58 -16.58 -3.79 -7.86
N ASP A 59 -17.29 -3.27 -8.87
CA ASP A 59 -17.00 -1.97 -9.48
C ASP A 59 -16.93 -0.84 -8.46
N ASN A 60 -17.87 -0.80 -7.52
CA ASN A 60 -17.88 0.24 -6.49
C ASN A 60 -16.68 0.14 -5.54
N ILE A 61 -16.25 -1.07 -5.20
CA ILE A 61 -15.08 -1.27 -4.33
C ILE A 61 -13.82 -0.88 -5.08
N LEU A 62 -13.67 -1.31 -6.34
CA LEU A 62 -12.52 -0.94 -7.16
C LEU A 62 -12.42 0.58 -7.33
N SER A 63 -13.54 1.24 -7.63
CA SER A 63 -13.60 2.70 -7.78
C SER A 63 -13.20 3.41 -6.50
N GLU A 64 -13.75 3.00 -5.36
CA GLU A 64 -13.42 3.57 -4.06
C GLU A 64 -11.96 3.33 -3.68
N MET A 65 -11.40 2.18 -4.06
CA MET A 65 -9.99 1.84 -3.81
C MET A 65 -9.06 2.80 -4.55
N ILE A 66 -9.37 3.13 -5.80
CA ILE A 66 -8.59 4.09 -6.58
C ILE A 66 -8.70 5.49 -5.97
N LEU A 67 -9.89 5.91 -5.55
CA LEU A 67 -10.08 7.22 -4.91
C LEU A 67 -9.36 7.31 -3.57
N PHE A 68 -9.37 6.24 -2.78
CA PHE A 68 -8.61 6.16 -1.54
C PHE A 68 -7.10 6.25 -1.82
N SER A 69 -6.63 5.51 -2.83
CA SER A 69 -5.22 5.54 -3.26
C SER A 69 -4.79 6.93 -3.72
N LYS A 70 -5.66 7.67 -4.39
CA LYS A 70 -5.37 9.05 -4.80
C LYS A 70 -5.07 9.94 -3.59
N LYS A 71 -5.86 9.84 -2.52
CA LYS A 71 -5.61 10.61 -1.29
C LYS A 71 -4.26 10.28 -0.67
N ILE A 72 -3.92 9.00 -0.64
CA ILE A 72 -2.65 8.53 -0.10
C ILE A 72 -1.49 9.02 -0.99
N ALA A 73 -1.63 8.90 -2.32
CA ALA A 73 -0.61 9.36 -3.27
C ALA A 73 -0.33 10.86 -3.12
N LYS A 74 -1.37 11.66 -2.94
CA LYS A 74 -1.22 13.12 -2.72
C LYS A 74 -0.49 13.40 -1.40
N ALA A 75 -0.74 12.64 -0.36
CA ALA A 75 -0.04 12.77 0.92
C ALA A 75 1.43 12.38 0.77
N ILE A 76 1.73 11.32 0.01
CA ILE A 76 3.10 10.91 -0.28
C ILE A 76 3.85 12.02 -1.02
N GLU A 77 3.25 12.63 -2.04
CA GLU A 77 3.85 13.74 -2.79
C GLU A 77 4.23 14.93 -1.89
N LYS A 78 3.41 15.21 -0.87
CA LYS A 78 3.69 16.30 0.09
C LYS A 78 4.82 15.97 1.04
N SER A 79 5.04 14.70 1.34
CA SER A 79 5.96 14.23 2.38
C SER A 79 7.30 13.76 1.84
N ILE A 80 7.32 13.23 0.64
CA ILE A 80 8.50 12.62 0.02
C ILE A 80 8.84 13.37 -1.26
N GLU A 81 10.08 13.82 -1.37
CA GLU A 81 10.56 14.46 -2.59
C GLU A 81 10.61 13.45 -3.73
N CYS A 82 9.83 13.67 -4.77
CA CYS A 82 9.74 12.82 -5.94
C CYS A 82 9.08 13.58 -7.10
N ASN A 83 9.29 13.10 -8.32
CA ASN A 83 8.62 13.69 -9.48
C ASN A 83 7.14 13.38 -9.50
N ARG A 84 6.77 12.16 -9.16
CA ARG A 84 5.39 11.72 -9.02
C ARG A 84 5.32 10.40 -8.27
N VAL A 85 4.10 9.96 -7.97
CA VAL A 85 3.84 8.65 -7.38
C VAL A 85 3.36 7.73 -8.50
N GLY A 86 4.06 6.61 -8.68
CA GLY A 86 3.64 5.55 -9.61
C GLY A 86 2.67 4.60 -8.93
N LEU A 87 1.70 4.11 -9.69
CA LEU A 87 0.73 3.12 -9.23
C LEU A 87 0.90 1.83 -10.01
N MET A 88 1.00 0.71 -9.30
CA MET A 88 1.20 -0.60 -9.91
C MET A 88 0.42 -1.67 -9.14
N VAL A 89 -0.12 -2.64 -9.87
CA VAL A 89 -0.73 -3.84 -9.30
C VAL A 89 -0.13 -5.05 -10.00
N VAL A 90 0.39 -5.99 -9.24
CA VAL A 90 0.94 -7.24 -9.79
C VAL A 90 0.24 -8.45 -9.18
N GLY A 91 0.31 -8.63 -7.86
CA GLY A 91 -0.49 -9.62 -7.14
C GLY A 91 -0.07 -11.07 -7.33
N LEU A 92 1.20 -11.34 -7.65
CA LEU A 92 1.66 -12.72 -7.88
C LEU A 92 2.19 -13.40 -6.62
N GLU A 93 2.57 -12.65 -5.58
CA GLU A 93 3.17 -13.22 -4.37
C GLU A 93 2.16 -13.42 -3.24
N VAL A 94 1.36 -12.40 -2.95
CA VAL A 94 0.36 -12.46 -1.87
C VAL A 94 -1.04 -12.54 -2.49
N PRO A 95 -1.84 -13.56 -2.15
CA PRO A 95 -3.19 -13.73 -2.71
C PRO A 95 -4.22 -12.80 -2.07
N HIS A 96 -3.92 -11.52 -2.06
CA HIS A 96 -4.73 -10.43 -1.54
C HIS A 96 -4.41 -9.20 -2.36
N ALA A 97 -5.36 -8.70 -3.11
CA ALA A 97 -5.19 -7.59 -4.03
C ALA A 97 -4.57 -6.38 -3.31
N HIS A 98 -3.57 -5.78 -3.93
CA HIS A 98 -2.92 -4.61 -3.37
C HIS A 98 -2.37 -3.69 -4.45
N ILE A 99 -2.54 -2.40 -4.21
CA ILE A 99 -1.99 -1.36 -5.05
C ILE A 99 -0.67 -0.92 -4.43
N HIS A 100 0.38 -0.90 -5.25
CA HIS A 100 1.66 -0.28 -4.89
C HIS A 100 1.63 1.19 -5.26
N LEU A 101 1.92 2.06 -4.31
CA LEU A 101 2.14 3.49 -4.53
C LEU A 101 3.62 3.76 -4.25
N ILE A 102 4.37 4.14 -5.26
CA ILE A 102 5.82 4.23 -5.18
C ILE A 102 6.27 5.63 -5.65
N PRO A 103 6.97 6.40 -4.81
CA PRO A 103 7.60 7.65 -5.25
C PRO A 103 8.63 7.34 -6.33
N ILE A 104 8.53 8.02 -7.47
CA ILE A 104 9.41 7.76 -8.62
C ILE A 104 9.92 9.05 -9.23
N ASN A 105 11.10 8.97 -9.88
CA ASN A 105 11.73 10.04 -10.61
C ASN A 105 11.97 9.69 -12.07
N LYS A 106 11.98 8.40 -12.41
CA LYS A 106 12.19 7.88 -13.76
C LYS A 106 11.48 6.54 -13.92
N GLU A 107 11.24 6.12 -15.16
CA GLU A 107 10.51 4.88 -15.46
C GLU A 107 11.13 3.64 -14.81
N GLY A 108 12.46 3.54 -14.81
CA GLY A 108 13.15 2.40 -14.21
C GLY A 108 12.90 2.21 -12.71
N ASP A 109 12.41 3.24 -12.03
CA ASP A 109 12.09 3.16 -10.59
C ASP A 109 10.93 2.20 -10.29
N MET A 110 10.12 1.84 -11.29
CA MET A 110 9.01 0.89 -11.14
C MET A 110 9.40 -0.56 -11.44
N ASN A 111 10.67 -0.84 -11.67
CA ASN A 111 11.12 -2.20 -11.95
C ASN A 111 11.25 -3.00 -10.65
N LEU A 112 10.44 -4.06 -10.53
CA LEU A 112 10.40 -4.93 -9.34
C LEU A 112 11.73 -5.64 -9.06
N SER A 113 12.63 -5.75 -10.05
CA SER A 113 13.95 -6.34 -9.85
C SER A 113 14.97 -5.39 -9.25
N ASN A 114 14.63 -4.12 -9.07
CA ASN A 114 15.53 -3.15 -8.43
C ASN A 114 15.83 -3.56 -7.00
N SER A 115 17.03 -3.20 -6.52
CA SER A 115 17.41 -3.39 -5.12
C SER A 115 16.46 -2.65 -4.19
N ARG A 116 16.13 -3.29 -3.08
CA ARG A 116 15.25 -2.70 -2.07
C ARG A 116 16.01 -1.73 -1.18
N VAL A 117 15.32 -0.68 -0.74
CA VAL A 117 15.88 0.31 0.19
C VAL A 117 15.80 -0.28 1.60
N LYS A 118 16.89 -0.13 2.37
CA LYS A 118 16.92 -0.55 3.77
C LYS A 118 16.68 0.65 4.66
N LEU A 119 15.65 0.57 5.49
CA LEU A 119 15.26 1.63 6.42
C LEU A 119 15.27 1.08 7.85
N THR A 120 15.63 1.94 8.80
CA THR A 120 15.53 1.62 10.22
C THR A 120 14.05 1.72 10.67
N THR A 121 13.76 1.14 11.82
CA THR A 121 12.43 1.26 12.45
C THR A 121 12.06 2.73 12.63
N GLU A 122 12.99 3.55 13.11
CA GLU A 122 12.77 4.99 13.31
C GLU A 122 12.44 5.70 12.00
N GLN A 123 13.12 5.35 10.91
CA GLN A 123 12.86 5.93 9.60
C GLN A 123 11.46 5.55 9.10
N PHE A 124 11.04 4.29 9.27
CA PHE A 124 9.68 3.87 8.92
C PHE A 124 8.64 4.67 9.71
N ILE A 125 8.85 4.83 11.00
CA ILE A 125 7.93 5.58 11.87
C ILE A 125 7.82 7.04 11.40
N GLU A 126 8.95 7.69 11.14
CA GLU A 126 8.98 9.08 10.67
C GLU A 126 8.27 9.24 9.32
N ILE A 127 8.52 8.32 8.39
CA ILE A 127 7.89 8.35 7.07
C ILE A 127 6.37 8.17 7.21
N ALA A 128 5.93 7.19 7.98
CA ALA A 128 4.51 6.94 8.20
C ALA A 128 3.82 8.14 8.85
N ASP A 129 4.45 8.73 9.86
CA ASP A 129 3.91 9.92 10.54
C ASP A 129 3.81 11.11 9.59
N SER A 130 4.84 11.32 8.78
CA SER A 130 4.89 12.42 7.80
C SER A 130 3.78 12.29 6.76
N ILE A 131 3.61 11.11 6.19
CA ILE A 131 2.56 10.86 5.18
C ILE A 131 1.19 11.01 5.82
N ARG A 132 0.98 10.41 6.99
CA ARG A 132 -0.29 10.49 7.72
C ARG A 132 -0.68 11.93 8.02
N SER A 133 0.27 12.76 8.43
CA SER A 133 0.05 14.16 8.72
C SER A 133 -0.29 15.00 7.48
N SER A 134 0.04 14.50 6.31
CA SER A 134 -0.18 15.18 5.03
C SER A 134 -1.48 14.77 4.34
N ILE A 135 -2.24 13.84 4.91
CA ILE A 135 -3.52 13.41 4.32
C ILE A 135 -4.52 14.54 4.46
N ALA A 136 -5.11 14.95 3.32
CA ALA A 136 -6.18 15.92 3.31
C ALA A 136 -7.48 15.26 3.77
N LEU A 137 -8.14 15.88 4.71
CA LEU A 137 -9.45 15.46 5.22
C LEU A 137 -10.57 15.94 4.33
#